data_867c18577e82bc4d7313d075197d3718
#
_entry.id   867c18577e82bc4d7313d075197d3718
#
_cell.length_a   1.000
_cell.length_b   1.000
_cell.length_c   1.000
_cell.angle_alpha   90.00
_cell.angle_beta   90.00
_cell.angle_gamma   90.00
#
_symmetry.space_group_name_H-M   'P 1'
#
loop_
_entity.id
_entity.type
_entity.pdbx_description
1 polymer ?
#
loop_
_entity_poly.entity_id
_entity_poly.type
_entity_poly.pdbx_seq_one_letter_code
_entity_poly.pdbx_strand_id
1 'polypeptide(L)'
;MTVRHPLIAKIFSLSLIFFIGGCALLKEERTFSKSGLTITFRSLNALDDVQNIRFRYPIIVSEANIRNHLLSLFYQDIVSPRQPRSVFSRSVASKLAPLFKTALKKVKPGKYLHFTYRASRGLTEGQVFVTAKNIHWRIFKINGVIYSNDPLRIREPTWKLVRTHGQSYQRLRTGGFEKTIKNRIIANINLPFPKHKYPSRTTTKSFPRK
;
A
#
# COMPACT_ATOMS: atom_id res chain seq x y z
N MET A 1 54.00 53.01 3.04
CA MET A 1 52.69 53.35 3.62
C MET A 1 51.72 52.25 3.14
N THR A 2 51.40 51.28 3.99
CA THR A 2 50.52 50.12 3.67
C THR A 2 49.20 50.31 4.42
N VAL A 3 48.18 50.72 3.67
CA VAL A 3 46.83 50.86 4.22
C VAL A 3 46.20 49.50 4.27
N ARG A 4 46.06 48.89 5.46
CA ARG A 4 45.32 47.69 5.73
C ARG A 4 43.82 48.02 5.83
N HIS A 5 43.01 47.46 4.96
CA HIS A 5 41.53 47.50 5.06
C HIS A 5 40.99 46.25 5.79
N PRO A 6 40.74 46.31 7.11
CA PRO A 6 40.21 45.17 7.86
C PRO A 6 38.70 44.98 7.69
N LEU A 7 37.99 45.85 6.97
CA LEU A 7 36.53 45.81 6.82
C LEU A 7 36.03 44.75 5.83
N ILE A 8 36.81 44.44 4.79
CA ILE A 8 36.39 43.47 3.75
C ILE A 8 36.37 42.03 4.27
N ALA A 9 37.29 41.71 5.18
CA ALA A 9 37.38 40.36 5.76
C ALA A 9 36.18 39.99 6.67
N LYS A 10 35.54 40.96 7.33
CA LYS A 10 34.40 40.74 8.23
C LYS A 10 33.08 40.52 7.47
N ILE A 11 32.92 41.11 6.29
CA ILE A 11 31.71 40.98 5.47
C ILE A 11 31.67 39.59 4.82
N PHE A 12 32.82 39.03 4.45
CA PHE A 12 32.87 37.66 3.86
C PHE A 12 32.58 36.56 4.86
N SER A 13 32.94 36.76 6.14
CA SER A 13 32.65 35.77 7.20
C SER A 13 31.19 35.73 7.61
N LEU A 14 30.43 36.83 7.47
CA LEU A 14 29.01 36.88 7.83
C LEU A 14 28.12 36.29 6.73
N SER A 15 28.54 36.33 5.45
CA SER A 15 27.80 35.78 4.32
C SER A 15 27.84 34.23 4.27
N LEU A 16 28.89 33.61 4.85
CA LEU A 16 29.04 32.15 4.83
C LEU A 16 28.12 31.42 5.85
N ILE A 17 27.65 32.13 6.88
CA ILE A 17 26.77 31.55 7.92
C ILE A 17 25.33 31.40 7.43
N PHE A 18 24.88 32.17 6.42
CA PHE A 18 23.53 32.08 5.88
C PHE A 18 23.30 30.90 4.94
N PHE A 19 24.37 30.27 4.42
CA PHE A 19 24.24 29.10 3.52
C PHE A 19 24.10 27.76 4.21
N ILE A 20 24.30 27.64 5.53
CA ILE A 20 24.21 26.38 6.27
C ILE A 20 22.81 26.15 6.85
N GLY A 21 21.91 27.13 6.82
CA GLY A 21 20.56 27.06 7.39
C GLY A 21 19.49 26.45 6.45
N GLY A 22 19.84 26.06 5.22
CA GLY A 22 18.90 25.61 4.19
C GLY A 22 18.62 24.11 4.15
N CYS A 23 19.17 23.32 5.06
CA CYS A 23 18.96 21.88 5.06
C CYS A 23 17.88 21.44 6.03
N ALA A 24 16.84 20.84 5.43
CA ALA A 24 16.00 19.83 6.05
C ALA A 24 14.81 20.29 6.90
N LEU A 25 13.84 20.87 6.25
CA LEU A 25 12.47 20.49 6.57
C LEU A 25 12.10 19.21 5.82
N LEU A 26 12.90 18.14 5.93
CA LEU A 26 12.46 16.77 5.69
C LEU A 26 11.43 16.48 6.79
N LYS A 27 10.17 16.67 6.44
CA LYS A 27 9.03 16.45 7.32
C LYS A 27 9.07 14.98 7.71
N GLU A 28 9.59 14.71 8.92
CA GLU A 28 9.80 13.37 9.46
C GLU A 28 8.52 12.53 9.28
N GLU A 29 8.62 11.46 8.53
CA GLU A 29 7.51 10.53 8.31
C GLU A 29 7.23 9.83 9.64
N ARG A 30 6.10 10.14 10.26
CA ARG A 30 5.69 9.46 11.50
C ARG A 30 5.54 7.97 11.26
N THR A 31 6.27 7.19 12.03
CA THR A 31 6.25 5.73 11.98
C THR A 31 5.73 5.16 13.29
N PHE A 32 4.94 4.11 13.19
CA PHE A 32 4.40 3.35 14.31
C PHE A 32 4.71 1.87 14.10
N SER A 33 5.33 1.22 15.08
CA SER A 33 5.66 -0.22 15.00
C SER A 33 5.09 -0.97 16.19
N LYS A 34 4.34 -2.04 15.93
CA LYS A 34 3.80 -2.97 16.94
C LYS A 34 3.52 -4.34 16.33
N SER A 35 3.89 -5.41 17.03
CA SER A 35 3.52 -6.79 16.66
C SER A 35 3.97 -7.22 15.27
N GLY A 36 5.14 -6.75 14.79
CA GLY A 36 5.65 -7.04 13.46
C GLY A 36 5.05 -6.17 12.35
N LEU A 37 4.08 -5.31 12.67
CA LEU A 37 3.52 -4.31 11.77
C LEU A 37 4.22 -2.97 11.98
N THR A 38 4.72 -2.39 10.92
CA THR A 38 5.21 -1.01 10.88
C THR A 38 4.30 -0.22 9.94
N ILE A 39 3.82 0.93 10.39
CA ILE A 39 2.97 1.85 9.62
C ILE A 39 3.68 3.19 9.53
N THR A 40 3.75 3.74 8.33
CA THR A 40 4.32 5.05 8.03
C THR A 40 3.26 5.93 7.37
N PHE A 41 3.13 7.18 7.83
CA PHE A 41 2.18 8.16 7.28
C PHE A 41 2.86 8.94 6.15
N ARG A 42 2.62 8.56 4.89
CA ARG A 42 3.24 9.14 3.71
C ARG A 42 2.38 10.24 3.06
N SER A 43 3.01 11.13 2.33
CA SER A 43 2.32 12.17 1.56
C SER A 43 1.57 11.56 0.37
N LEU A 44 0.35 12.03 0.10
CA LEU A 44 -0.44 11.65 -1.09
C LEU A 44 0.27 12.03 -2.40
N ASN A 45 1.12 13.05 -2.40
CA ASN A 45 1.90 13.44 -3.57
C ASN A 45 2.87 12.33 -4.04
N ALA A 46 3.15 11.35 -3.19
CA ALA A 46 3.95 10.18 -3.54
C ALA A 46 3.13 9.05 -4.21
N LEU A 47 1.85 9.29 -4.52
CA LEU A 47 0.97 8.35 -5.21
C LEU A 47 0.79 8.79 -6.67
N ASP A 48 1.51 8.17 -7.59
CA ASP A 48 1.50 8.53 -9.02
C ASP A 48 0.14 8.30 -9.72
N ASP A 49 -0.73 7.47 -9.13
CA ASP A 49 -1.93 6.94 -9.79
C ASP A 49 -3.25 7.28 -9.07
N VAL A 50 -3.27 8.36 -8.28
CA VAL A 50 -4.46 8.81 -7.51
C VAL A 50 -4.93 10.22 -7.88
N GLN A 51 -4.62 10.70 -9.07
CA GLN A 51 -5.16 11.96 -9.59
C GLN A 51 -6.70 11.89 -9.59
N ASN A 52 -7.37 12.95 -9.09
CA ASN A 52 -8.83 13.07 -9.00
C ASN A 52 -9.54 12.16 -7.97
N ILE A 53 -8.84 11.53 -7.02
CA ILE A 53 -9.49 10.77 -5.95
C ILE A 53 -9.80 11.71 -4.78
N ARG A 54 -11.11 11.76 -4.39
CA ARG A 54 -11.55 12.50 -3.20
C ARG A 54 -11.33 11.62 -1.96
N PHE A 55 -10.38 12.00 -1.12
CA PHE A 55 -10.11 11.33 0.14
C PHE A 55 -11.10 11.78 1.22
N ARG A 56 -11.41 10.87 2.15
CA ARG A 56 -12.26 11.15 3.29
C ARG A 56 -11.44 11.31 4.56
N TYR A 57 -11.66 12.39 5.28
CA TYR A 57 -11.06 12.63 6.60
C TYR A 57 -12.13 13.22 7.55
N PRO A 58 -12.13 12.86 8.84
CA PRO A 58 -11.35 11.77 9.45
C PRO A 58 -11.79 10.39 8.94
N ILE A 59 -10.85 9.42 8.96
CA ILE A 59 -11.12 8.06 8.52
C ILE A 59 -11.68 7.27 9.69
N ILE A 60 -12.99 6.92 9.62
CA ILE A 60 -13.66 6.10 10.62
C ILE A 60 -14.06 4.77 9.97
N VAL A 61 -13.37 3.70 10.35
CA VAL A 61 -13.66 2.33 9.92
C VAL A 61 -13.69 1.44 11.15
N SER A 62 -14.69 0.58 11.26
CA SER A 62 -14.79 -0.36 12.39
C SER A 62 -13.68 -1.41 12.32
N GLU A 63 -13.27 -1.94 13.46
CA GLU A 63 -12.29 -3.02 13.52
C GLU A 63 -12.77 -4.27 12.78
N ALA A 64 -14.06 -4.60 12.90
CA ALA A 64 -14.68 -5.71 12.20
C ALA A 64 -14.56 -5.56 10.69
N ASN A 65 -14.83 -4.36 10.15
CA ASN A 65 -14.70 -4.08 8.73
C ASN A 65 -13.24 -4.20 8.26
N ILE A 66 -12.27 -3.66 9.01
CA ILE A 66 -10.85 -3.79 8.66
C ILE A 66 -10.45 -5.27 8.67
N ARG A 67 -10.87 -6.04 9.66
CA ARG A 67 -10.62 -7.48 9.71
C ARG A 67 -11.22 -8.20 8.49
N ASN A 68 -12.45 -7.86 8.10
CA ASN A 68 -13.09 -8.41 6.90
C ASN A 68 -12.29 -8.09 5.63
N HIS A 69 -11.81 -6.85 5.50
CA HIS A 69 -10.93 -6.45 4.40
C HIS A 69 -9.65 -7.28 4.37
N LEU A 70 -8.93 -7.40 5.49
CA LEU A 70 -7.69 -8.18 5.57
C LEU A 70 -7.92 -9.66 5.22
N LEU A 71 -9.04 -10.24 5.68
CA LEU A 71 -9.42 -11.63 5.39
C LEU A 71 -9.86 -11.84 3.94
N SER A 72 -10.28 -10.80 3.24
CA SER A 72 -10.72 -10.85 1.85
C SER A 72 -9.58 -10.62 0.85
N LEU A 73 -8.35 -10.33 1.31
CA LEU A 73 -7.19 -10.18 0.45
C LEU A 73 -6.60 -11.55 0.12
N PHE A 74 -6.77 -11.96 -1.13
CA PHE A 74 -6.20 -13.19 -1.67
C PHE A 74 -5.27 -12.87 -2.83
N TYR A 75 -4.30 -13.74 -3.07
CA TYR A 75 -3.39 -13.64 -4.19
C TYR A 75 -3.19 -15.00 -4.87
N GLN A 76 -2.78 -14.98 -6.12
CA GLN A 76 -2.53 -16.16 -6.93
C GLN A 76 -1.28 -15.93 -7.77
N ASP A 77 -0.40 -16.93 -7.85
CA ASP A 77 0.74 -16.92 -8.73
C ASP A 77 0.26 -16.92 -10.20
N ILE A 78 0.91 -16.18 -11.06
CA ILE A 78 0.52 -16.06 -12.48
C ILE A 78 1.22 -17.14 -13.30
N VAL A 79 2.51 -17.38 -13.04
CA VAL A 79 3.32 -18.35 -13.80
C VAL A 79 2.88 -19.79 -13.54
N SER A 80 2.51 -20.10 -12.31
CA SER A 80 1.99 -21.43 -11.93
C SER A 80 0.70 -21.25 -11.15
N PRO A 81 -0.46 -21.08 -11.83
CA PRO A 81 -1.72 -20.79 -11.16
C PRO A 81 -2.16 -21.95 -10.28
N ARG A 82 -2.03 -21.78 -8.97
CA ARG A 82 -2.60 -22.65 -7.94
C ARG A 82 -3.85 -21.99 -7.38
N GLN A 83 -4.51 -22.68 -6.45
CA GLN A 83 -5.62 -22.06 -5.73
C GLN A 83 -5.16 -20.75 -5.04
N PRO A 84 -6.03 -19.72 -5.05
CA PRO A 84 -5.71 -18.48 -4.37
C PRO A 84 -5.39 -18.69 -2.90
N ARG A 85 -4.38 -17.97 -2.41
CA ARG A 85 -3.91 -18.02 -1.02
C ARG A 85 -4.23 -16.69 -0.33
N SER A 86 -4.52 -16.74 0.97
CA SER A 86 -4.73 -15.54 1.77
C SER A 86 -3.42 -14.76 1.92
N VAL A 87 -3.48 -13.44 1.78
CA VAL A 87 -2.37 -12.53 2.11
C VAL A 87 -2.10 -12.56 3.62
N PHE A 88 -3.18 -12.53 4.42
CA PHE A 88 -3.13 -12.60 5.88
C PHE A 88 -3.93 -13.80 6.39
N SER A 89 -3.37 -14.58 7.31
CA SER A 89 -4.13 -15.62 8.01
C SER A 89 -5.18 -15.00 8.93
N ARG A 90 -6.17 -15.80 9.38
CA ARG A 90 -7.22 -15.33 10.29
C ARG A 90 -6.63 -14.76 11.59
N SER A 91 -5.66 -15.41 12.19
CA SER A 91 -4.99 -14.96 13.40
C SER A 91 -4.24 -13.63 13.17
N VAL A 92 -3.54 -13.49 12.05
CA VAL A 92 -2.85 -12.26 11.68
C VAL A 92 -3.83 -11.14 11.42
N ALA A 93 -4.89 -11.36 10.66
CA ALA A 93 -5.91 -10.35 10.38
C ALA A 93 -6.58 -9.83 11.67
N SER A 94 -6.89 -10.71 12.61
CA SER A 94 -7.45 -10.33 13.93
C SER A 94 -6.47 -9.51 14.76
N LYS A 95 -5.17 -9.82 14.70
CA LYS A 95 -4.10 -9.08 15.39
C LYS A 95 -3.84 -7.69 14.77
N LEU A 96 -3.91 -7.59 13.44
CA LEU A 96 -3.61 -6.35 12.72
C LEU A 96 -4.79 -5.38 12.64
N ALA A 97 -6.03 -5.87 12.65
CA ALA A 97 -7.22 -5.02 12.49
C ALA A 97 -7.29 -3.85 13.49
N PRO A 98 -7.09 -4.02 14.81
CA PRO A 98 -7.12 -2.91 15.76
C PRO A 98 -5.99 -1.91 15.52
N LEU A 99 -4.82 -2.36 15.03
CA LEU A 99 -3.68 -1.50 14.74
C LEU A 99 -3.97 -0.62 13.52
N PHE A 100 -4.50 -1.19 12.44
CA PHE A 100 -4.93 -0.43 11.27
C PHE A 100 -6.07 0.54 11.59
N LYS A 101 -7.07 0.12 12.40
CA LYS A 101 -8.13 1.01 12.89
C LYS A 101 -7.56 2.25 13.57
N THR A 102 -6.63 2.04 14.52
CA THR A 102 -5.99 3.11 15.26
C THR A 102 -5.17 4.02 14.34
N ALA A 103 -4.42 3.44 13.40
CA ALA A 103 -3.62 4.20 12.46
C ALA A 103 -4.48 4.99 11.48
N LEU A 104 -5.52 4.39 10.88
CA LEU A 104 -6.45 5.07 9.96
C LEU A 104 -7.14 6.27 10.62
N LYS A 105 -7.55 6.15 11.88
CA LYS A 105 -8.13 7.28 12.65
C LYS A 105 -7.16 8.46 12.81
N LYS A 106 -5.83 8.19 12.80
CA LYS A 106 -4.77 9.21 12.96
C LYS A 106 -4.28 9.80 11.65
N VAL A 107 -4.77 9.32 10.50
CA VAL A 107 -4.38 9.85 9.19
C VAL A 107 -4.88 11.29 9.06
N LYS A 108 -3.96 12.20 8.75
CA LYS A 108 -4.27 13.61 8.48
C LYS A 108 -4.59 13.84 7.00
N PRO A 109 -5.31 14.91 6.64
CA PRO A 109 -5.46 15.33 5.25
C PRO A 109 -4.12 15.38 4.52
N GLY A 110 -4.09 14.93 3.27
CA GLY A 110 -2.88 14.87 2.47
C GLY A 110 -1.94 13.69 2.79
N LYS A 111 -2.37 12.74 3.65
CA LYS A 111 -1.57 11.55 4.01
C LYS A 111 -2.33 10.26 3.73
N TYR A 112 -1.56 9.18 3.53
CA TYR A 112 -2.05 7.80 3.46
C TYR A 112 -1.18 6.89 4.34
N LEU A 113 -1.60 5.64 4.54
CA LEU A 113 -0.81 4.66 5.27
C LEU A 113 -0.01 3.80 4.30
N HIS A 114 1.30 3.77 4.49
CA HIS A 114 2.17 2.73 4.00
C HIS A 114 2.44 1.75 5.15
N PHE A 115 2.46 0.45 4.87
CA PHE A 115 2.70 -0.55 5.90
C PHE A 115 3.67 -1.63 5.44
N THR A 116 4.41 -2.17 6.42
CA THR A 116 5.15 -3.42 6.29
C THR A 116 4.76 -4.34 7.42
N TYR A 117 4.55 -5.61 7.12
CA TYR A 117 4.29 -6.65 8.10
C TYR A 117 5.30 -7.79 7.94
N ARG A 118 6.04 -8.08 8.99
CA ARG A 118 7.02 -9.16 9.04
C ARG A 118 6.38 -10.41 9.64
N ALA A 119 6.24 -11.44 8.83
CA ALA A 119 5.82 -12.78 9.22
C ALA A 119 6.98 -13.78 9.11
N SER A 120 6.80 -15.01 9.60
CA SER A 120 7.78 -16.09 9.46
C SER A 120 8.13 -16.40 8.00
N ARG A 121 7.19 -16.21 7.07
CA ARG A 121 7.37 -16.45 5.64
C ARG A 121 7.99 -15.28 4.88
N GLY A 122 8.28 -14.17 5.53
CA GLY A 122 8.86 -12.99 4.93
C GLY A 122 8.04 -11.72 5.11
N LEU A 123 8.44 -10.67 4.39
CA LEU A 123 7.85 -9.34 4.48
C LEU A 123 6.64 -9.20 3.55
N THR A 124 5.53 -8.70 4.07
CA THR A 124 4.39 -8.21 3.29
C THR A 124 4.37 -6.69 3.37
N GLU A 125 4.29 -6.02 2.23
CA GLU A 125 4.36 -4.57 2.12
C GLU A 125 3.23 -4.04 1.26
N GLY A 126 2.66 -2.90 1.64
CA GLY A 126 1.57 -2.30 0.91
C GLY A 126 1.21 -0.92 1.40
N GLN A 127 0.15 -0.40 0.81
CA GLN A 127 -0.46 0.87 1.20
C GLN A 127 -1.97 0.74 1.31
N VAL A 128 -2.55 1.57 2.16
CA VAL A 128 -4.00 1.69 2.33
C VAL A 128 -4.41 3.14 2.45
N PHE A 129 -5.49 3.48 1.76
CA PHE A 129 -6.15 4.77 1.90
C PHE A 129 -7.66 4.61 1.71
N VAL A 130 -8.41 5.62 2.15
CA VAL A 130 -9.88 5.58 2.19
C VAL A 130 -10.42 6.77 1.43
N THR A 131 -11.37 6.48 0.55
CA THR A 131 -12.19 7.46 -0.16
C THR A 131 -13.56 7.58 0.51
N ALA A 132 -14.51 8.32 -0.07
CA ALA A 132 -15.81 8.53 0.54
C ALA A 132 -16.56 7.25 0.93
N LYS A 133 -16.48 6.21 0.09
CA LYS A 133 -17.23 4.95 0.26
C LYS A 133 -16.34 3.70 0.26
N ASN A 134 -15.07 3.82 -0.17
CA ASN A 134 -14.22 2.68 -0.44
C ASN A 134 -12.91 2.74 0.33
N ILE A 135 -12.38 1.57 0.66
CA ILE A 135 -11.01 1.36 1.11
C ILE A 135 -10.21 0.74 -0.03
N HIS A 136 -9.01 1.24 -0.24
CA HIS A 136 -8.09 0.82 -1.30
C HIS A 136 -6.88 0.16 -0.67
N TRP A 137 -6.64 -1.09 -1.03
CA TRP A 137 -5.48 -1.87 -0.64
C TRP A 137 -4.59 -2.11 -1.84
N ARG A 138 -3.37 -1.62 -1.83
CA ARG A 138 -2.35 -1.92 -2.82
C ARG A 138 -1.22 -2.68 -2.15
N ILE A 139 -0.89 -3.85 -2.67
CA ILE A 139 0.16 -4.71 -2.12
C ILE A 139 1.36 -4.67 -3.08
N PHE A 140 2.55 -4.44 -2.55
CA PHE A 140 3.80 -4.38 -3.30
C PHE A 140 4.63 -5.65 -3.13
N LYS A 141 4.51 -6.30 -1.96
CA LYS A 141 5.27 -7.49 -1.61
C LYS A 141 4.42 -8.43 -0.78
N ILE A 142 4.48 -9.71 -1.04
CA ILE A 142 3.81 -10.77 -0.26
C ILE A 142 4.83 -11.83 0.09
N ASN A 143 5.07 -12.07 1.40
CA ASN A 143 6.02 -13.06 1.90
C ASN A 143 7.42 -12.95 1.22
N GLY A 144 7.91 -11.73 1.04
CA GLY A 144 9.19 -11.44 0.39
C GLY A 144 9.14 -11.33 -1.14
N VAL A 145 8.10 -11.85 -1.81
CA VAL A 145 7.96 -11.80 -3.28
C VAL A 145 7.41 -10.46 -3.73
N ILE A 146 8.18 -9.72 -4.50
CA ILE A 146 7.83 -8.40 -5.01
C ILE A 146 6.84 -8.54 -6.18
N TYR A 147 5.82 -7.67 -6.23
CA TYR A 147 5.02 -7.47 -7.42
C TYR A 147 5.84 -6.71 -8.45
N SER A 148 6.30 -7.40 -9.49
CA SER A 148 6.96 -6.74 -10.60
C SER A 148 5.90 -6.09 -11.49
N ASN A 149 6.03 -4.80 -11.73
CA ASN A 149 5.26 -4.08 -12.74
C ASN A 149 6.27 -3.58 -13.78
N ASP A 150 6.73 -4.49 -14.63
CA ASP A 150 7.67 -4.14 -15.69
C ASP A 150 6.99 -3.15 -16.67
N PRO A 151 7.46 -1.90 -16.78
CA PRO A 151 6.88 -0.92 -17.68
C PRO A 151 7.01 -1.33 -19.14
N LEU A 152 8.00 -2.13 -19.49
CA LEU A 152 8.23 -2.64 -20.84
C LEU A 152 7.39 -3.88 -21.18
N ARG A 153 6.57 -4.39 -20.25
CA ARG A 153 5.76 -5.60 -20.39
C ARG A 153 6.54 -6.88 -20.77
N ILE A 154 7.85 -6.88 -20.60
CA ILE A 154 8.71 -8.03 -20.91
C ILE A 154 8.50 -9.16 -19.91
N ARG A 155 8.11 -8.82 -18.67
CA ARG A 155 7.85 -9.80 -17.62
C ARG A 155 6.44 -9.61 -17.05
N GLU A 156 5.64 -10.65 -17.13
CA GLU A 156 4.37 -10.70 -16.39
C GLU A 156 4.64 -10.62 -14.88
N PRO A 157 3.76 -9.95 -14.11
CA PRO A 157 3.90 -9.93 -12.67
C PRO A 157 3.88 -11.36 -12.11
N THR A 158 4.70 -11.61 -11.08
CA THR A 158 4.85 -12.94 -10.48
C THR A 158 3.57 -13.44 -9.82
N TRP A 159 2.70 -12.52 -9.38
CA TRP A 159 1.42 -12.81 -8.76
C TRP A 159 0.41 -11.68 -9.02
N LYS A 160 -0.86 -11.96 -8.76
CA LYS A 160 -1.95 -10.98 -8.78
C LYS A 160 -2.82 -11.12 -7.53
N LEU A 161 -3.42 -10.05 -7.07
CA LEU A 161 -4.53 -10.15 -6.12
C LEU A 161 -5.73 -10.79 -6.83
N VAL A 162 -6.54 -11.53 -6.08
CA VAL A 162 -7.75 -12.17 -6.59
C VAL A 162 -8.94 -11.49 -5.95
N ARG A 163 -9.85 -10.99 -6.77
CA ARG A 163 -11.08 -10.33 -6.29
C ARG A 163 -12.02 -11.34 -5.66
N THR A 164 -12.62 -10.95 -4.56
CA THR A 164 -13.77 -11.61 -3.96
C THR A 164 -15.04 -10.80 -4.21
N HIS A 165 -16.19 -11.30 -3.77
CA HIS A 165 -17.45 -10.57 -3.89
C HIS A 165 -17.34 -9.19 -3.22
N GLY A 166 -17.87 -8.16 -3.89
CA GLY A 166 -17.80 -6.77 -3.43
C GLY A 166 -16.45 -6.07 -3.64
N GLN A 167 -15.52 -6.68 -4.38
CA GLN A 167 -14.24 -6.11 -4.70
C GLN A 167 -14.09 -5.81 -6.21
N SER A 168 -13.33 -4.77 -6.53
CA SER A 168 -12.91 -4.42 -7.89
C SER A 168 -11.40 -4.13 -7.95
N TYR A 169 -10.83 -4.19 -9.15
CA TYR A 169 -9.50 -3.65 -9.40
C TYR A 169 -9.56 -2.16 -9.71
N GLN A 170 -8.47 -1.46 -9.42
CA GLN A 170 -8.25 -0.14 -9.97
C GLN A 170 -8.04 -0.24 -11.47
N ARG A 171 -8.73 0.64 -12.23
CA ARG A 171 -8.52 0.85 -13.65
C ARG A 171 -7.91 2.22 -13.87
N LEU A 172 -6.87 2.29 -14.65
CA LEU A 172 -6.25 3.55 -15.07
C LEU A 172 -6.48 3.72 -16.56
N ARG A 173 -6.88 4.94 -16.94
CA ARG A 173 -6.98 5.34 -18.34
C ARG A 173 -5.83 6.30 -18.64
N THR A 174 -4.99 5.94 -19.60
CA THR A 174 -3.85 6.75 -20.03
C THR A 174 -3.78 6.68 -21.56
N GLY A 175 -3.90 7.83 -22.23
CA GLY A 175 -3.76 7.90 -23.69
C GLY A 175 -4.73 6.99 -24.48
N GLY A 176 -6.00 6.84 -24.02
CA GLY A 176 -7.00 5.97 -24.68
C GLY A 176 -6.91 4.49 -24.29
N PHE A 177 -5.90 4.07 -23.55
CA PHE A 177 -5.74 2.69 -23.10
C PHE A 177 -6.24 2.53 -21.65
N GLU A 178 -6.92 1.42 -21.36
CA GLU A 178 -7.34 1.04 -20.03
C GLU A 178 -6.41 -0.04 -19.47
N LYS A 179 -5.72 0.27 -18.37
CA LYS A 179 -4.84 -0.66 -17.65
C LYS A 179 -5.47 -1.05 -16.32
N THR A 180 -5.61 -2.33 -16.07
CA THR A 180 -6.05 -2.88 -14.79
C THR A 180 -4.86 -3.11 -13.86
N ILE A 181 -4.91 -2.54 -12.65
CA ILE A 181 -3.87 -2.67 -11.64
C ILE A 181 -4.15 -3.90 -10.78
N LYS A 182 -3.52 -5.04 -11.10
CA LYS A 182 -3.82 -6.35 -10.48
C LYS A 182 -3.30 -6.52 -9.04
N ASN A 183 -2.48 -5.61 -8.54
CA ASN A 183 -2.01 -5.59 -7.15
C ASN A 183 -2.78 -4.59 -6.27
N ARG A 184 -3.92 -4.06 -6.75
CA ARG A 184 -4.76 -3.12 -6.02
C ARG A 184 -6.22 -3.53 -6.03
N ILE A 185 -6.77 -3.71 -4.82
CA ILE A 185 -8.17 -4.02 -4.57
C ILE A 185 -8.87 -2.79 -4.00
N ILE A 186 -10.06 -2.53 -4.53
CA ILE A 186 -11.00 -1.51 -4.06
C ILE A 186 -12.24 -2.23 -3.58
N ALA A 187 -12.71 -1.89 -2.37
CA ALA A 187 -13.95 -2.44 -1.84
C ALA A 187 -14.67 -1.40 -0.98
N ASN A 188 -15.98 -1.57 -0.79
CA ASN A 188 -16.74 -0.73 0.12
C ASN A 188 -16.17 -0.83 1.55
N ILE A 189 -16.15 0.29 2.28
CA ILE A 189 -15.67 0.34 3.68
C ILE A 189 -16.38 -0.72 4.55
N ASN A 190 -17.67 -0.97 4.32
CA ASN A 190 -18.50 -1.94 5.03
C ASN A 190 -18.51 -3.31 4.35
N LEU A 191 -17.34 -3.77 3.88
CA LEU A 191 -17.23 -5.09 3.26
C LEU A 191 -17.70 -6.17 4.22
N PRO A 192 -18.69 -7.02 3.86
CA PRO A 192 -19.15 -8.10 4.71
C PRO A 192 -18.04 -9.14 4.90
N PHE A 193 -18.20 -9.99 5.92
CA PHE A 193 -17.29 -11.12 6.15
C PHE A 193 -17.23 -11.99 4.90
N PRO A 194 -16.04 -12.35 4.40
CA PRO A 194 -15.90 -13.16 3.20
C PRO A 194 -16.47 -14.56 3.44
N LYS A 195 -17.56 -14.90 2.75
CA LYS A 195 -18.22 -16.21 2.82
C LYS A 195 -17.47 -17.30 2.05
N HIS A 196 -16.30 -17.01 1.47
CA HIS A 196 -15.63 -17.92 0.56
C HIS A 196 -14.87 -19.06 1.29
N LYS A 197 -15.42 -20.26 1.15
CA LYS A 197 -14.59 -21.41 0.73
C LYS A 197 -14.41 -21.27 -0.79
N TYR A 198 -13.19 -21.09 -1.30
CA TYR A 198 -12.95 -21.30 -2.72
C TYR A 198 -13.50 -22.68 -3.08
N PRO A 199 -14.26 -22.83 -4.17
CA PRO A 199 -14.72 -24.14 -4.58
C PRO A 199 -13.48 -25.04 -4.69
N SER A 200 -13.46 -26.11 -3.89
CA SER A 200 -12.52 -27.18 -4.07
C SER A 200 -12.57 -27.58 -5.54
N ARG A 201 -11.40 -27.72 -6.15
CA ARG A 201 -11.20 -28.15 -7.52
C ARG A 201 -12.23 -29.23 -7.86
N THR A 202 -13.19 -28.89 -8.74
CA THR A 202 -14.04 -29.92 -9.35
C THR A 202 -13.09 -30.88 -10.05
N THR A 203 -12.98 -32.07 -9.53
CA THR A 203 -12.21 -33.18 -10.10
C THR A 203 -12.66 -33.29 -11.55
N THR A 204 -11.76 -32.98 -12.47
CA THR A 204 -12.01 -33.15 -13.90
C THR A 204 -12.41 -34.60 -14.09
N LYS A 205 -13.67 -34.81 -14.46
CA LYS A 205 -14.16 -36.15 -14.85
C LYS A 205 -13.17 -36.70 -15.89
N SER A 206 -12.51 -37.78 -15.55
CA SER A 206 -11.72 -38.55 -16.48
C SER A 206 -12.62 -38.92 -17.66
N PHE A 207 -12.32 -38.42 -18.84
CA PHE A 207 -12.93 -38.90 -20.07
C PHE A 207 -12.56 -40.38 -20.21
N PRO A 208 -13.52 -41.28 -20.43
CA PRO A 208 -13.22 -42.64 -20.76
C PRO A 208 -12.47 -42.67 -22.10
N ARG A 209 -11.27 -43.23 -22.12
CA ARG A 209 -10.57 -43.58 -23.35
C ARG A 209 -11.40 -44.67 -24.05
N LYS A 210 -11.89 -44.37 -25.25
CA LYS A 210 -12.31 -45.37 -26.24
C LYS A 210 -11.10 -45.90 -26.95
#